data_d40c69ca6e3df634bcceb8a8d6dcaba0
#
_entry.id   d40c69ca6e3df634bcceb8a8d6dcaba0
#
_cell.length_a   1.000
_cell.length_b   1.000
_cell.length_c   1.000
_cell.angle_alpha   90.00
_cell.angle_beta   90.00
_cell.angle_gamma   90.00
#
_symmetry.space_group_name_H-M   'P 1'
#
loop_
_entity.id
_entity.type
_entity.pdbx_description
1 polymer ?
#
loop_
_entity_poly.entity_id
_entity_poly.type
_entity_poly.pdbx_seq_one_letter_code
_entity_poly.pdbx_strand_id
1 'polypeptide(L)'
;MSVKLSNDTLKAYESAKEIYAKIGVDTDKAIENTLSTPVSMHCWQGDDVRGFLFDLPLSGGIQTTGNYPGRARTCSELRDDISKAMSLIPSNKLRLNLHAIYADTDKKIDLNEIEPEHYASWVDFAKEKNIALDFNPTCFSHPMAASGFTISSNKKELRDYWIEHCRRSRKISEYFGKQLGEKSVNNLWFPDGYKDTPFDREGPRRRAIESLDIILSDPVDKKYNLDSIESKVFGIGAESYTVISSEMALGYAASRNIACCLDAGHFHPTEVISDKISSVLCFTEELMLHVSRPVRWDSDHVVALDDELCAIMQNLVRTGLINRT
;
A
#
# COMPACT_ATOMS: atom_id res chain seq x y z
N MET A 1 -12.64 -9.59 22.87
CA MET A 1 -13.72 -10.49 23.41
C MET A 1 -13.58 -11.82 22.70
N SER A 2 -13.35 -12.93 23.41
CA SER A 2 -13.42 -14.26 22.79
C SER A 2 -14.87 -14.59 22.47
N VAL A 3 -15.20 -14.74 21.18
CA VAL A 3 -16.51 -15.23 20.77
C VAL A 3 -16.63 -16.68 21.22
N LYS A 4 -17.56 -16.95 22.11
CA LYS A 4 -17.85 -18.33 22.54
C LYS A 4 -18.60 -19.03 21.40
N LEU A 5 -17.92 -19.96 20.72
CA LEU A 5 -18.54 -20.75 19.65
C LEU A 5 -19.68 -21.59 20.19
N SER A 6 -20.75 -21.74 19.39
CA SER A 6 -21.83 -22.63 19.72
C SER A 6 -21.38 -24.11 19.64
N ASN A 7 -22.02 -24.98 20.39
CA ASN A 7 -21.75 -26.43 20.32
C ASN A 7 -21.99 -26.99 18.91
N ASP A 8 -22.92 -26.43 18.16
CA ASP A 8 -23.20 -26.86 16.79
C ASP A 8 -22.10 -26.45 15.83
N THR A 9 -21.54 -25.25 16.00
CA THR A 9 -20.36 -24.79 15.24
C THR A 9 -19.16 -25.70 15.50
N LEU A 10 -18.90 -26.04 16.76
CA LEU A 10 -17.80 -26.95 17.12
C LEU A 10 -17.97 -28.33 16.50
N LYS A 11 -19.19 -28.94 16.58
CA LYS A 11 -19.47 -30.24 15.95
C LYS A 11 -19.31 -30.20 14.43
N ALA A 12 -19.77 -29.11 13.78
CA ALA A 12 -19.61 -28.93 12.33
C ALA A 12 -18.13 -28.83 11.95
N TYR A 13 -17.32 -28.11 12.75
CA TYR A 13 -15.89 -28.03 12.55
C TYR A 13 -15.17 -29.38 12.67
N GLU A 14 -15.47 -30.17 13.71
CA GLU A 14 -14.87 -31.50 13.88
C GLU A 14 -15.23 -32.43 12.71
N SER A 15 -16.47 -32.40 12.23
CA SER A 15 -16.87 -33.18 11.05
C SER A 15 -16.09 -32.73 9.78
N ALA A 16 -15.91 -31.43 9.59
CA ALA A 16 -15.11 -30.90 8.48
C ALA A 16 -13.65 -31.33 8.60
N LYS A 17 -13.05 -31.23 9.79
CA LYS A 17 -11.69 -31.64 10.09
C LYS A 17 -11.44 -33.12 9.72
N GLU A 18 -12.35 -34.02 10.06
CA GLU A 18 -12.26 -35.44 9.67
C GLU A 18 -12.28 -35.63 8.13
N ILE A 19 -13.10 -34.85 7.43
CA ILE A 19 -13.19 -34.91 5.95
C ILE A 19 -11.87 -34.41 5.33
N TYR A 20 -11.37 -33.28 5.76
CA TYR A 20 -10.13 -32.71 5.26
C TYR A 20 -8.91 -33.58 5.58
N ALA A 21 -8.87 -34.22 6.74
CA ALA A 21 -7.79 -35.13 7.11
C ALA A 21 -7.67 -36.31 6.14
N LYS A 22 -8.80 -36.81 5.57
CA LYS A 22 -8.78 -37.91 4.55
C LYS A 22 -8.03 -37.55 3.26
N ILE A 23 -7.91 -36.26 2.97
CA ILE A 23 -7.14 -35.77 1.81
C ILE A 23 -5.80 -35.14 2.22
N GLY A 24 -5.35 -35.38 3.46
CA GLY A 24 -4.04 -34.96 3.96
C GLY A 24 -3.96 -33.50 4.42
N VAL A 25 -5.10 -32.83 4.68
CA VAL A 25 -5.13 -31.45 5.16
C VAL A 25 -5.31 -31.41 6.67
N ASP A 26 -4.36 -30.79 7.38
CA ASP A 26 -4.47 -30.41 8.78
C ASP A 26 -5.13 -29.02 8.87
N THR A 27 -6.40 -28.98 9.23
CA THR A 27 -7.20 -27.74 9.26
C THR A 27 -6.76 -26.81 10.40
N ASP A 28 -6.35 -27.34 11.55
CA ASP A 28 -5.89 -26.52 12.68
C ASP A 28 -4.63 -25.75 12.28
N LYS A 29 -3.67 -26.45 11.67
CA LYS A 29 -2.43 -25.83 11.18
C LYS A 29 -2.69 -24.85 10.04
N ALA A 30 -3.62 -25.16 9.14
CA ALA A 30 -4.00 -24.25 8.06
C ALA A 30 -4.59 -22.93 8.59
N ILE A 31 -5.45 -23.00 9.61
CA ILE A 31 -6.02 -21.85 10.30
C ILE A 31 -4.91 -21.05 11.00
N GLU A 32 -4.04 -21.72 11.77
CA GLU A 32 -2.91 -21.06 12.46
C GLU A 32 -2.01 -20.32 11.48
N ASN A 33 -1.63 -20.94 10.37
CA ASN A 33 -0.82 -20.31 9.32
C ASN A 33 -1.53 -19.08 8.74
N THR A 34 -2.83 -19.17 8.48
CA THR A 34 -3.62 -18.04 7.96
C THR A 34 -3.65 -16.88 8.94
N LEU A 35 -3.92 -17.17 10.22
CA LEU A 35 -3.96 -16.15 11.28
C LEU A 35 -2.60 -15.49 11.54
N SER A 36 -1.51 -16.17 11.22
CA SER A 36 -0.13 -15.67 11.39
C SER A 36 0.43 -14.97 10.15
N THR A 37 -0.30 -14.97 9.03
CA THR A 37 0.10 -14.26 7.82
C THR A 37 -0.07 -12.76 8.01
N PRO A 38 0.98 -11.92 7.81
CA PRO A 38 0.85 -10.48 7.92
C PRO A 38 -0.04 -9.90 6.82
N VAL A 39 -1.01 -9.07 7.21
CA VAL A 39 -1.86 -8.33 6.27
C VAL A 39 -1.87 -6.87 6.68
N SER A 40 -1.49 -5.99 5.76
CA SER A 40 -1.50 -4.55 5.96
C SER A 40 -2.82 -3.95 5.46
N MET A 41 -3.58 -3.37 6.37
CA MET A 41 -4.84 -2.69 6.06
C MET A 41 -4.54 -1.23 5.70
N HIS A 42 -5.08 -0.75 4.58
CA HIS A 42 -5.01 0.66 4.25
C HIS A 42 -5.87 1.51 5.19
N CYS A 43 -5.32 2.61 5.68
CA CYS A 43 -6.00 3.50 6.61
C CYS A 43 -7.22 4.20 5.99
N TRP A 44 -7.24 4.45 4.69
CA TRP A 44 -8.40 5.05 4.03
C TRP A 44 -9.69 4.22 4.08
N GLN A 45 -9.58 2.95 4.41
CA GLN A 45 -10.76 2.12 4.71
C GLN A 45 -11.52 2.64 5.95
N GLY A 46 -10.86 3.40 6.84
CA GLY A 46 -11.46 3.99 8.04
C GLY A 46 -11.97 5.42 7.83
N ASP A 47 -11.28 6.28 7.06
CA ASP A 47 -11.64 7.70 6.93
C ASP A 47 -12.10 8.12 5.53
N ASP A 48 -12.18 7.19 4.60
CA ASP A 48 -12.51 7.50 3.21
C ASP A 48 -11.48 8.44 2.54
N VAL A 49 -10.20 8.30 2.90
CA VAL A 49 -8.98 8.88 2.27
C VAL A 49 -8.80 10.39 2.36
N ARG A 50 -9.59 11.14 3.11
CA ARG A 50 -9.46 12.60 3.10
C ARG A 50 -8.17 13.11 3.77
N GLY A 51 -7.72 12.44 4.82
CA GLY A 51 -6.57 12.87 5.63
C GLY A 51 -6.85 14.08 6.51
N PHE A 52 -5.82 14.61 7.18
CA PHE A 52 -5.97 15.63 8.25
C PHE A 52 -5.04 16.84 8.09
N LEU A 53 -4.05 16.78 7.19
CA LEU A 53 -3.12 17.91 6.98
C LEU A 53 -3.73 19.08 6.22
N PHE A 54 -4.66 18.80 5.28
CA PHE A 54 -5.21 19.82 4.38
C PHE A 54 -6.73 19.70 4.32
N ASP A 55 -7.39 20.85 4.25
CA ASP A 55 -8.82 20.91 3.88
C ASP A 55 -8.96 21.13 2.35
N LEU A 56 -8.36 20.24 1.58
CA LEU A 56 -8.40 20.27 0.12
C LEU A 56 -9.27 19.12 -0.42
N PRO A 57 -9.96 19.33 -1.56
CA PRO A 57 -10.65 18.24 -2.23
C PRO A 57 -9.64 17.20 -2.73
N LEU A 58 -10.02 15.93 -2.68
CA LEU A 58 -9.22 14.86 -3.24
C LEU A 58 -9.13 15.01 -4.76
N SER A 59 -7.99 14.61 -5.32
CA SER A 59 -7.71 14.65 -6.76
C SER A 59 -6.76 13.50 -7.14
N GLY A 60 -6.46 13.35 -8.44
CA GLY A 60 -5.43 12.40 -8.90
C GLY A 60 -5.85 10.94 -8.89
N GLY A 61 -7.15 10.63 -8.95
CA GLY A 61 -7.63 9.27 -9.14
C GLY A 61 -8.51 8.72 -8.02
N ILE A 62 -8.62 9.42 -6.90
CA ILE A 62 -9.43 9.00 -5.74
C ILE A 62 -10.54 9.99 -5.41
N GLN A 63 -11.05 10.70 -6.42
CA GLN A 63 -12.14 11.67 -6.24
C GLN A 63 -13.49 11.04 -5.87
N THR A 64 -13.59 9.72 -5.94
CA THR A 64 -14.80 8.97 -5.56
C THR A 64 -14.91 8.73 -4.08
N THR A 65 -13.86 9.00 -3.32
CA THR A 65 -13.80 8.81 -1.87
C THR A 65 -13.81 10.17 -1.13
N GLY A 66 -13.75 10.15 0.19
CA GLY A 66 -13.70 11.36 1.00
C GLY A 66 -15.03 12.09 1.17
N ASN A 67 -16.13 11.53 0.69
CA ASN A 67 -17.46 12.14 0.69
C ASN A 67 -18.42 11.54 1.72
N TYR A 68 -18.02 10.48 2.43
CA TYR A 68 -18.85 9.85 3.44
C TYR A 68 -19.05 10.79 4.64
N PRO A 69 -20.30 11.10 5.03
CA PRO A 69 -20.57 12.06 6.10
C PRO A 69 -20.07 11.63 7.47
N GLY A 70 -19.94 10.32 7.69
CA GLY A 70 -19.46 9.72 8.94
C GLY A 70 -17.96 9.44 8.98
N ARG A 71 -17.17 9.91 7.98
CA ARG A 71 -15.72 9.70 7.98
C ARG A 71 -15.05 10.35 9.19
N ALA A 72 -13.91 9.83 9.59
CA ALA A 72 -13.07 10.41 10.62
C ALA A 72 -12.63 11.84 10.25
N ARG A 73 -12.61 12.75 11.23
CA ARG A 73 -12.22 14.17 11.10
C ARG A 73 -10.93 14.47 11.82
N THR A 74 -10.46 13.53 12.64
CA THR A 74 -9.21 13.62 13.40
C THR A 74 -8.50 12.27 13.38
N CYS A 75 -7.19 12.27 13.65
CA CYS A 75 -6.43 11.05 13.84
C CYS A 75 -7.00 10.15 14.95
N SER A 76 -7.58 10.77 16.01
CA SER A 76 -8.21 10.01 17.08
C SER A 76 -9.46 9.28 16.62
N GLU A 77 -10.36 9.96 15.88
CA GLU A 77 -11.56 9.32 15.33
C GLU A 77 -11.17 8.17 14.36
N LEU A 78 -10.13 8.37 13.54
CA LEU A 78 -9.63 7.31 12.64
C LEU A 78 -9.08 6.11 13.41
N ARG A 79 -8.34 6.33 14.51
CA ARG A 79 -7.86 5.24 15.37
C ARG A 79 -9.00 4.45 16.01
N ASP A 80 -10.11 5.11 16.35
CA ASP A 80 -11.31 4.44 16.86
C ASP A 80 -11.97 3.58 15.79
N ASP A 81 -12.12 4.09 14.56
CA ASP A 81 -12.65 3.34 13.42
C ASP A 81 -11.77 2.14 13.07
N ILE A 82 -10.45 2.33 13.00
CA ILE A 82 -9.47 1.26 12.79
C ILE A 82 -9.57 0.21 13.90
N SER A 83 -9.65 0.62 15.17
CA SER A 83 -9.81 -0.29 16.31
C SER A 83 -11.07 -1.14 16.17
N LYS A 84 -12.15 -0.53 15.68
CA LYS A 84 -13.40 -1.26 15.42
C LYS A 84 -13.24 -2.25 14.28
N ALA A 85 -12.65 -1.84 13.15
CA ALA A 85 -12.39 -2.73 12.02
C ALA A 85 -11.51 -3.92 12.43
N MET A 86 -10.40 -3.65 13.11
CA MET A 86 -9.48 -4.69 13.61
C MET A 86 -10.16 -5.67 14.56
N SER A 87 -11.14 -5.24 15.37
CA SER A 87 -11.89 -6.12 16.27
C SER A 87 -12.73 -7.17 15.53
N LEU A 88 -12.93 -7.01 14.24
CA LEU A 88 -13.70 -7.92 13.38
C LEU A 88 -12.81 -8.85 12.55
N ILE A 89 -11.50 -8.64 12.56
CA ILE A 89 -10.53 -9.39 11.76
C ILE A 89 -9.81 -10.40 12.66
N PRO A 90 -10.00 -11.70 12.46
CA PRO A 90 -9.32 -12.72 13.24
C PRO A 90 -7.89 -12.92 12.74
N SER A 91 -6.98 -12.01 13.05
CA SER A 91 -5.57 -12.12 12.70
C SER A 91 -4.69 -11.85 13.91
N ASN A 92 -3.56 -12.54 13.97
CA ASN A 92 -2.55 -12.34 15.00
C ASN A 92 -1.41 -11.40 14.52
N LYS A 93 -1.40 -11.01 13.25
CA LYS A 93 -0.36 -10.19 12.62
C LYS A 93 -0.96 -9.15 11.67
N LEU A 94 -1.79 -8.29 12.22
CA LEU A 94 -2.28 -7.13 11.46
C LEU A 94 -1.18 -6.06 11.35
N ARG A 95 -1.22 -5.37 10.24
CA ARG A 95 -0.42 -4.18 9.95
C ARG A 95 -1.36 -3.07 9.52
N LEU A 96 -0.90 -1.84 9.53
CA LEU A 96 -1.65 -0.69 9.06
C LEU A 96 -0.76 0.12 8.11
N ASN A 97 -1.24 0.35 6.89
CA ASN A 97 -0.56 1.23 5.94
C ASN A 97 -1.10 2.65 6.11
N LEU A 98 -0.26 3.54 6.65
CA LEU A 98 -0.59 4.96 6.85
C LEU A 98 -0.23 5.78 5.62
N HIS A 99 -1.04 6.79 5.35
CA HIS A 99 -0.73 7.82 4.37
C HIS A 99 -0.05 9.04 5.00
N ALA A 100 0.81 9.72 4.25
CA ALA A 100 1.51 10.92 4.73
C ALA A 100 0.55 12.02 5.20
N ILE A 101 -0.64 12.10 4.61
CA ILE A 101 -1.71 13.05 4.99
C ILE A 101 -2.35 12.78 6.36
N TYR A 102 -1.95 11.71 7.06
CA TYR A 102 -2.39 11.38 8.43
C TYR A 102 -1.37 11.76 9.51
N ALA A 103 -0.47 12.69 9.22
CA ALA A 103 0.37 13.29 10.26
C ALA A 103 -0.51 13.89 11.36
N ASP A 104 -0.18 13.59 12.63
CA ASP A 104 -0.91 14.00 13.83
C ASP A 104 -0.16 15.18 14.45
N THR A 105 -0.52 16.39 14.07
CA THR A 105 0.16 17.62 14.50
C THR A 105 -0.78 18.81 14.48
N ASP A 106 -0.64 19.70 15.46
CA ASP A 106 -1.34 21.00 15.51
C ASP A 106 -0.63 22.08 14.68
N LYS A 107 0.56 21.78 14.16
CA LYS A 107 1.32 22.73 13.33
C LYS A 107 0.81 22.68 11.90
N LYS A 108 0.73 23.86 11.27
CA LYS A 108 0.53 23.92 9.82
C LYS A 108 1.84 23.60 9.13
N ILE A 109 1.94 22.38 8.59
CA ILE A 109 3.09 21.88 7.83
C ILE A 109 2.65 21.45 6.45
N ASP A 110 3.58 21.41 5.52
CA ASP A 110 3.37 20.86 4.18
C ASP A 110 3.96 19.44 4.07
N LEU A 111 3.62 18.70 2.99
CA LEU A 111 4.07 17.31 2.82
C LEU A 111 5.60 17.18 2.77
N ASN A 112 6.30 18.16 2.24
CA ASN A 112 7.76 18.16 2.23
C ASN A 112 8.40 18.62 3.57
N GLU A 113 7.58 18.81 4.60
CA GLU A 113 8.00 19.19 5.96
C GLU A 113 7.64 18.14 7.02
N ILE A 114 7.04 17.02 6.60
CA ILE A 114 6.71 15.93 7.53
C ILE A 114 7.97 15.32 8.14
N GLU A 115 7.87 14.94 9.42
CA GLU A 115 8.95 14.34 10.20
C GLU A 115 8.42 13.16 11.03
N PRO A 116 9.29 12.24 11.49
CA PRO A 116 8.88 11.09 12.30
C PRO A 116 8.04 11.44 13.53
N GLU A 117 8.31 12.57 14.19
CA GLU A 117 7.55 13.00 15.37
C GLU A 117 6.06 13.28 15.09
N HIS A 118 5.71 13.64 13.86
CA HIS A 118 4.32 13.85 13.46
C HIS A 118 3.50 12.53 13.39
N TYR A 119 4.16 11.40 13.55
CA TYR A 119 3.55 10.07 13.54
C TYR A 119 3.78 9.31 14.86
N ALA A 120 4.29 9.97 15.90
CA ALA A 120 4.57 9.32 17.19
C ALA A 120 3.32 8.70 17.80
N SER A 121 2.18 9.40 17.74
CA SER A 121 0.90 8.90 18.26
C SER A 121 0.40 7.64 17.52
N TRP A 122 0.75 7.48 16.24
CA TRP A 122 0.47 6.27 15.49
C TRP A 122 1.35 5.10 15.93
N VAL A 123 2.62 5.38 16.26
CA VAL A 123 3.53 4.38 16.84
C VAL A 123 3.03 3.92 18.21
N ASP A 124 2.56 4.84 19.05
CA ASP A 124 2.00 4.50 20.36
C ASP A 124 0.73 3.65 20.21
N PHE A 125 -0.15 4.02 19.28
CA PHE A 125 -1.32 3.21 18.92
C PHE A 125 -0.93 1.82 18.42
N ALA A 126 0.07 1.73 17.55
CA ALA A 126 0.55 0.46 17.02
C ALA A 126 1.12 -0.45 18.12
N LYS A 127 1.87 0.12 19.08
CA LYS A 127 2.37 -0.60 20.27
C LYS A 127 1.22 -1.11 21.15
N GLU A 128 0.20 -0.27 21.40
CA GLU A 128 -0.99 -0.64 22.17
C GLU A 128 -1.74 -1.81 21.52
N LYS A 129 -1.90 -1.78 20.19
CA LYS A 129 -2.63 -2.80 19.42
C LYS A 129 -1.76 -4.01 19.04
N ASN A 130 -0.45 -3.95 19.29
CA ASN A 130 0.52 -4.98 18.86
C ASN A 130 0.46 -5.23 17.35
N ILE A 131 0.55 -4.15 16.56
CA ILE A 131 0.57 -4.17 15.10
C ILE A 131 1.82 -3.49 14.55
N ALA A 132 2.15 -3.77 13.30
CA ALA A 132 3.18 -3.03 12.57
C ALA A 132 2.57 -1.91 11.71
N LEU A 133 3.43 -0.99 11.25
CA LEU A 133 3.05 0.12 10.38
C LEU A 133 3.83 0.06 9.07
N ASP A 134 3.13 0.39 7.99
CA ASP A 134 3.67 0.65 6.66
C ASP A 134 3.33 2.09 6.25
N PHE A 135 3.96 2.60 5.19
CA PHE A 135 3.82 4.00 4.83
C PHE A 135 3.63 4.22 3.33
N ASN A 136 2.72 5.12 2.99
CA ASN A 136 2.52 5.62 1.64
C ASN A 136 2.74 7.14 1.62
N PRO A 137 3.66 7.65 0.79
CA PRO A 137 3.95 9.08 0.69
C PRO A 137 2.79 9.97 0.27
N THR A 138 1.76 9.44 -0.38
CA THR A 138 0.60 10.22 -0.85
C THR A 138 1.00 11.33 -1.81
N CYS A 139 1.67 11.01 -2.92
CA CYS A 139 2.18 11.98 -3.88
C CYS A 139 1.10 12.54 -4.82
N PHE A 140 -0.11 12.75 -4.33
CA PHE A 140 -1.28 13.22 -5.07
C PHE A 140 -2.16 14.13 -4.19
N SER A 141 -3.28 14.63 -4.73
CA SER A 141 -4.22 15.51 -4.03
C SER A 141 -3.58 16.75 -3.41
N HIS A 142 -2.59 17.32 -4.10
CA HIS A 142 -1.83 18.46 -3.66
C HIS A 142 -1.62 19.46 -4.81
N PRO A 143 -1.59 20.80 -4.57
CA PRO A 143 -1.35 21.79 -5.61
C PRO A 143 -0.07 21.54 -6.43
N MET A 144 0.99 21.03 -5.80
CA MET A 144 2.25 20.68 -6.47
C MET A 144 2.13 19.47 -7.42
N ALA A 145 1.02 18.73 -7.39
CA ALA A 145 0.70 17.63 -8.31
C ALA A 145 -0.30 18.05 -9.41
N ALA A 146 -0.85 19.27 -9.38
CA ALA A 146 -1.93 19.71 -10.26
C ALA A 146 -1.59 19.68 -11.76
N SER A 147 -0.32 19.66 -12.13
CA SER A 147 0.12 19.54 -13.53
C SER A 147 0.00 18.12 -14.10
N GLY A 148 -0.29 17.11 -13.26
CA GLY A 148 -0.23 15.70 -13.62
C GLY A 148 1.19 15.11 -13.63
N PHE A 149 2.21 15.90 -13.25
CA PHE A 149 3.60 15.47 -13.16
C PHE A 149 4.20 15.91 -11.81
N THR A 150 4.75 14.98 -11.07
CA THR A 150 5.43 15.18 -9.77
C THR A 150 6.96 15.05 -9.96
N ILE A 151 7.51 13.89 -9.65
CA ILE A 151 8.95 13.61 -9.76
C ILE A 151 9.47 13.59 -11.22
N SER A 152 8.58 13.50 -12.19
CA SER A 152 8.92 13.54 -13.63
C SER A 152 8.68 14.90 -14.29
N SER A 153 8.23 15.90 -13.53
CA SER A 153 7.95 17.23 -14.02
C SER A 153 9.17 17.85 -14.74
N ASN A 154 8.94 18.65 -15.78
CA ASN A 154 9.99 19.45 -16.39
C ASN A 154 10.41 20.66 -15.52
N LYS A 155 9.56 21.04 -14.55
CA LYS A 155 9.86 22.09 -13.58
C LYS A 155 10.66 21.53 -12.42
N LYS A 156 11.87 22.03 -12.23
CA LYS A 156 12.78 21.53 -11.20
C LYS A 156 12.20 21.71 -9.79
N GLU A 157 11.56 22.84 -9.52
CA GLU A 157 10.94 23.12 -8.22
C GLU A 157 9.88 22.11 -7.81
N LEU A 158 9.10 21.59 -8.77
CA LEU A 158 8.11 20.52 -8.49
C LEU A 158 8.82 19.21 -8.17
N ARG A 159 9.85 18.86 -8.92
CA ARG A 159 10.63 17.64 -8.63
C ARG A 159 11.33 17.73 -7.28
N ASP A 160 11.97 18.85 -6.97
CA ASP A 160 12.68 19.05 -5.69
C ASP A 160 11.72 18.91 -4.49
N TYR A 161 10.50 19.45 -4.60
CA TYR A 161 9.46 19.31 -3.58
C TYR A 161 9.13 17.83 -3.31
N TRP A 162 8.82 17.07 -4.37
CA TRP A 162 8.43 15.68 -4.23
C TRP A 162 9.61 14.75 -3.88
N ILE A 163 10.81 15.07 -4.32
CA ILE A 163 12.02 14.36 -3.90
C ILE A 163 12.22 14.51 -2.39
N GLU A 164 12.16 15.74 -1.87
CA GLU A 164 12.32 15.97 -0.42
C GLU A 164 11.20 15.27 0.37
N HIS A 165 9.95 15.36 -0.08
CA HIS A 165 8.84 14.66 0.54
C HIS A 165 9.07 13.14 0.62
N CYS A 166 9.49 12.51 -0.47
CA CYS A 166 9.74 11.06 -0.48
C CYS A 166 10.97 10.67 0.37
N ARG A 167 12.00 11.51 0.44
CA ARG A 167 13.15 11.28 1.34
C ARG A 167 12.73 11.28 2.80
N ARG A 168 11.85 12.19 3.20
CA ARG A 168 11.26 12.23 4.55
C ARG A 168 10.36 11.02 4.81
N SER A 169 9.57 10.63 3.83
CA SER A 169 8.71 9.44 3.91
C SER A 169 9.52 8.15 4.21
N ARG A 170 10.69 8.00 3.58
CA ARG A 170 11.59 6.87 3.86
C ARG A 170 12.11 6.89 5.30
N LYS A 171 12.44 8.07 5.85
CA LYS A 171 12.86 8.22 7.25
C LYS A 171 11.72 7.90 8.23
N ILE A 172 10.48 8.26 7.88
CA ILE A 172 9.29 7.94 8.69
C ILE A 172 9.05 6.43 8.68
N SER A 173 9.13 5.77 7.52
CA SER A 173 9.01 4.31 7.43
C SER A 173 10.12 3.60 8.24
N GLU A 174 11.37 4.05 8.11
CA GLU A 174 12.47 3.52 8.93
C GLU A 174 12.22 3.72 10.44
N TYR A 175 11.68 4.88 10.83
CA TYR A 175 11.29 5.18 12.21
C TYR A 175 10.24 4.19 12.71
N PHE A 176 9.20 3.88 11.92
CA PHE A 176 8.22 2.86 12.28
C PHE A 176 8.88 1.51 12.52
N GLY A 177 9.72 1.08 11.59
CA GLY A 177 10.43 -0.20 11.73
C GLY A 177 11.30 -0.27 12.98
N LYS A 178 12.04 0.80 13.31
CA LYS A 178 12.88 0.88 14.51
C LYS A 178 12.04 0.86 15.79
N GLN A 179 10.92 1.58 15.81
CA GLN A 179 10.08 1.71 17.01
C GLN A 179 9.28 0.43 17.32
N LEU A 180 8.90 -0.32 16.28
CA LEU A 180 8.05 -1.51 16.39
C LEU A 180 8.86 -2.81 16.30
N GLY A 181 10.14 -2.74 15.91
CA GLY A 181 11.01 -3.92 15.81
C GLY A 181 10.73 -4.80 14.59
N GLU A 182 9.92 -4.33 13.65
CA GLU A 182 9.56 -5.02 12.40
C GLU A 182 9.83 -4.12 11.19
N LYS A 183 10.16 -4.73 10.04
CA LYS A 183 10.37 -3.98 8.79
C LYS A 183 9.09 -3.27 8.36
N SER A 184 9.16 -1.97 8.07
CA SER A 184 8.08 -1.16 7.49
C SER A 184 8.26 -1.06 5.98
N VAL A 185 7.18 -1.12 5.22
CA VAL A 185 7.19 -0.94 3.76
C VAL A 185 6.84 0.50 3.43
N ASN A 186 7.68 1.17 2.64
CA ASN A 186 7.42 2.49 2.08
C ASN A 186 7.09 2.36 0.60
N ASN A 187 5.83 2.52 0.23
CA ASN A 187 5.38 2.29 -1.14
C ASN A 187 5.35 3.57 -1.97
N LEU A 188 6.25 3.69 -2.93
CA LEU A 188 6.39 4.84 -3.81
C LEU A 188 5.45 4.70 -5.02
N TRP A 189 4.33 5.43 -4.99
CA TRP A 189 3.39 5.55 -6.09
C TRP A 189 3.24 7.01 -6.51
N PHE A 190 3.21 7.27 -7.83
CA PHE A 190 3.12 8.61 -8.40
C PHE A 190 2.03 8.69 -9.46
N PRO A 191 1.22 9.76 -9.48
CA PRO A 191 0.12 9.93 -10.44
C PRO A 191 0.61 10.32 -11.84
N ASP A 192 1.91 10.46 -12.05
CA ASP A 192 2.54 11.05 -13.22
C ASP A 192 2.09 10.43 -14.54
N GLY A 193 1.46 11.25 -15.38
CA GLY A 193 0.93 10.83 -16.67
C GLY A 193 0.31 11.99 -17.45
N TYR A 194 -0.24 11.68 -18.62
CA TYR A 194 -0.85 12.67 -19.48
C TYR A 194 -2.07 12.10 -20.19
N LYS A 195 -3.12 12.94 -20.36
CA LYS A 195 -4.36 12.54 -21.01
C LYS A 195 -4.23 12.36 -22.52
N ASP A 196 -3.34 13.13 -23.16
CA ASP A 196 -3.04 13.05 -24.59
C ASP A 196 -1.71 12.34 -24.82
N THR A 197 -1.43 11.93 -26.06
CA THR A 197 -0.14 11.35 -26.42
C THR A 197 0.93 12.46 -26.43
N PRO A 198 1.91 12.45 -25.51
CA PRO A 198 2.96 13.45 -25.53
C PRO A 198 3.95 13.20 -26.68
N PHE A 199 4.54 14.29 -27.18
CA PHE A 199 5.61 14.21 -28.19
C PHE A 199 6.84 13.50 -27.63
N ASP A 200 7.21 13.82 -26.39
CA ASP A 200 8.34 13.20 -25.66
C ASP A 200 7.81 12.27 -24.57
N ARG A 201 7.91 10.97 -24.81
CA ARG A 201 7.57 9.95 -23.81
C ARG A 201 8.76 9.51 -22.96
N GLU A 202 9.98 9.75 -23.43
CA GLU A 202 11.20 9.33 -22.76
C GLU A 202 11.65 10.32 -21.69
N GLY A 203 11.60 11.61 -21.96
CA GLY A 203 12.07 12.66 -21.06
C GLY A 203 11.46 12.59 -19.66
N PRO A 204 10.13 12.50 -19.50
CA PRO A 204 9.53 12.33 -18.18
C PRO A 204 10.01 11.06 -17.45
N ARG A 205 10.17 9.95 -18.16
CA ARG A 205 10.68 8.69 -17.57
C ARG A 205 12.12 8.82 -17.09
N ARG A 206 12.99 9.46 -17.86
CA ARG A 206 14.37 9.75 -17.43
C ARG A 206 14.41 10.63 -16.18
N ARG A 207 13.61 11.70 -16.15
CA ARG A 207 13.50 12.56 -14.96
C ARG A 207 12.97 11.81 -13.75
N ALA A 208 11.99 10.90 -13.93
CA ALA A 208 11.51 10.04 -12.85
C ALA A 208 12.62 9.13 -12.30
N ILE A 209 13.42 8.49 -13.17
CA ILE A 209 14.57 7.68 -12.75
C ILE A 209 15.58 8.52 -11.97
N GLU A 210 15.98 9.69 -12.50
CA GLU A 210 16.89 10.61 -11.82
C GLU A 210 16.36 11.03 -10.43
N SER A 211 15.09 11.37 -10.34
CA SER A 211 14.45 11.75 -9.08
C SER A 211 14.39 10.59 -8.08
N LEU A 212 14.02 9.40 -8.54
CA LEU A 212 14.01 8.20 -7.72
C LEU A 212 15.41 7.82 -7.23
N ASP A 213 16.44 7.94 -8.07
CA ASP A 213 17.83 7.71 -7.67
C ASP A 213 18.28 8.69 -6.57
N ILE A 214 17.83 9.95 -6.63
CA ILE A 214 18.08 10.94 -5.57
C ILE A 214 17.32 10.56 -4.30
N ILE A 215 16.04 10.16 -4.39
CA ILE A 215 15.23 9.71 -3.26
C ILE A 215 15.91 8.53 -2.55
N LEU A 216 16.37 7.54 -3.32
CA LEU A 216 16.99 6.33 -2.78
C LEU A 216 18.44 6.52 -2.31
N SER A 217 19.09 7.64 -2.66
CA SER A 217 20.49 7.90 -2.26
C SER A 217 20.66 8.13 -0.76
N ASP A 218 19.62 8.59 -0.06
CA ASP A 218 19.67 8.72 1.40
C ASP A 218 19.72 7.33 2.05
N PRO A 219 20.72 7.06 2.91
CA PRO A 219 20.82 5.77 3.56
C PRO A 219 19.65 5.58 4.54
N VAL A 220 19.00 4.42 4.43
CA VAL A 220 18.06 3.88 5.42
C VAL A 220 18.46 2.45 5.75
N ASP A 221 18.22 2.03 6.96
CA ASP A 221 18.55 0.66 7.38
C ASP A 221 17.51 -0.33 6.82
N LYS A 222 17.94 -1.16 5.86
CA LYS A 222 17.10 -2.18 5.21
C LYS A 222 16.52 -3.22 6.17
N LYS A 223 17.02 -3.29 7.40
CA LYS A 223 16.42 -4.09 8.46
C LYS A 223 15.04 -3.54 8.87
N TYR A 224 14.86 -2.24 8.78
CA TYR A 224 13.68 -1.53 9.29
C TYR A 224 12.84 -0.86 8.20
N ASN A 225 13.38 -0.71 7.00
CA ASN A 225 12.65 -0.14 5.85
C ASN A 225 12.82 -0.98 4.59
N LEU A 226 11.71 -1.22 3.88
CA LEU A 226 11.67 -1.75 2.55
C LEU A 226 11.03 -0.71 1.62
N ASP A 227 11.80 -0.17 0.69
CA ASP A 227 11.22 0.66 -0.36
C ASP A 227 10.59 -0.23 -1.43
N SER A 228 9.38 0.14 -1.85
CA SER A 228 8.66 -0.47 -2.96
C SER A 228 8.32 0.57 -4.00
N ILE A 229 8.27 0.20 -5.27
CA ILE A 229 7.77 1.06 -6.35
C ILE A 229 6.55 0.41 -7.00
N GLU A 230 5.54 1.21 -7.21
CA GLU A 230 4.27 0.81 -7.80
C GLU A 230 4.06 1.46 -9.16
N SER A 231 3.52 0.69 -10.10
CA SER A 231 3.12 1.22 -11.41
C SER A 231 1.80 1.98 -11.30
N LYS A 232 1.56 2.90 -12.25
CA LYS A 232 0.25 3.50 -12.47
C LYS A 232 -0.43 2.90 -13.70
N VAL A 233 -1.72 2.64 -13.58
CA VAL A 233 -2.56 2.31 -14.73
C VAL A 233 -2.96 3.57 -15.50
N PHE A 234 -3.39 3.42 -16.75
CA PHE A 234 -4.02 4.50 -17.52
C PHE A 234 -5.37 4.92 -16.89
N GLY A 235 -5.81 6.13 -17.20
CA GLY A 235 -7.07 6.71 -16.70
C GLY A 235 -6.83 7.89 -15.75
N ILE A 236 -7.88 8.70 -15.52
CA ILE A 236 -7.92 9.89 -14.65
C ILE A 236 -6.67 10.79 -14.81
N GLY A 237 -6.61 11.49 -15.95
CA GLY A 237 -5.50 12.39 -16.29
C GLY A 237 -4.28 11.71 -16.94
N ALA A 238 -4.29 10.40 -17.07
CA ALA A 238 -3.21 9.61 -17.69
C ALA A 238 -3.76 8.60 -18.71
N GLU A 239 -4.75 8.99 -19.50
CA GLU A 239 -5.47 8.11 -20.42
C GLU A 239 -4.60 7.59 -21.57
N SER A 240 -3.62 8.37 -22.01
CA SER A 240 -2.76 8.00 -23.13
C SER A 240 -1.30 7.74 -22.74
N TYR A 241 -0.88 8.19 -21.59
CA TYR A 241 0.51 8.08 -21.16
C TYR A 241 0.64 8.03 -19.64
N THR A 242 1.21 6.96 -19.13
CA THR A 242 1.69 6.85 -17.76
C THR A 242 3.21 6.87 -17.74
N VAL A 243 3.82 7.62 -16.81
CA VAL A 243 5.28 7.70 -16.71
C VAL A 243 5.82 6.39 -16.16
N ILE A 244 5.34 5.97 -14.99
CA ILE A 244 5.75 4.72 -14.35
C ILE A 244 4.77 3.61 -14.74
N SER A 245 4.98 3.02 -15.94
CA SER A 245 4.27 1.82 -16.35
C SER A 245 4.75 0.58 -15.60
N SER A 246 4.06 -0.54 -15.73
CA SER A 246 4.44 -1.81 -15.10
C SER A 246 5.85 -2.24 -15.48
N GLU A 247 6.24 -2.08 -16.76
CA GLU A 247 7.58 -2.42 -17.23
C GLU A 247 8.65 -1.50 -16.61
N MET A 248 8.33 -0.21 -16.45
CA MET A 248 9.26 0.74 -15.83
C MET A 248 9.41 0.45 -14.34
N ALA A 249 8.31 0.19 -13.62
CA ALA A 249 8.33 -0.14 -12.21
C ALA A 249 9.16 -1.40 -11.94
N LEU A 250 8.90 -2.49 -12.67
CA LEU A 250 9.67 -3.73 -12.55
C LEU A 250 11.14 -3.54 -12.92
N GLY A 251 11.42 -2.89 -14.05
CA GLY A 251 12.80 -2.62 -14.48
C GLY A 251 13.57 -1.79 -13.47
N TYR A 252 12.94 -0.78 -12.88
CA TYR A 252 13.55 0.05 -11.84
C TYR A 252 13.76 -0.75 -10.55
N ALA A 253 12.74 -1.44 -10.04
CA ALA A 253 12.82 -2.26 -8.84
C ALA A 253 13.98 -3.28 -8.92
N ALA A 254 14.03 -4.05 -10.01
CA ALA A 254 15.08 -5.03 -10.25
C ALA A 254 16.49 -4.40 -10.33
N SER A 255 16.60 -3.23 -10.98
CA SER A 255 17.91 -2.56 -11.15
C SER A 255 18.42 -1.86 -9.87
N ARG A 256 17.57 -1.63 -8.88
CA ARG A 256 17.91 -0.94 -7.61
C ARG A 256 17.78 -1.82 -6.39
N ASN A 257 17.40 -3.09 -6.58
CA ASN A 257 17.18 -4.07 -5.50
C ASN A 257 16.23 -3.52 -4.41
N ILE A 258 15.04 -3.10 -4.87
CA ILE A 258 13.88 -2.72 -4.04
C ILE A 258 12.68 -3.58 -4.42
N ALA A 259 11.64 -3.58 -3.61
CA ALA A 259 10.42 -4.31 -3.92
C ALA A 259 9.66 -3.68 -5.11
N CYS A 260 8.92 -4.51 -5.83
CA CYS A 260 7.94 -4.07 -6.81
C CYS A 260 6.54 -4.30 -6.24
N CYS A 261 5.66 -3.30 -6.30
CA CYS A 261 4.27 -3.46 -5.93
C CYS A 261 3.44 -3.85 -7.15
N LEU A 262 2.70 -4.95 -7.03
CA LEU A 262 1.66 -5.34 -7.96
C LEU A 262 0.30 -4.98 -7.37
N ASP A 263 -0.36 -3.99 -7.96
CA ASP A 263 -1.72 -3.61 -7.62
C ASP A 263 -2.71 -4.26 -8.59
N ALA A 264 -3.74 -4.92 -8.05
CA ALA A 264 -4.76 -5.61 -8.85
C ALA A 264 -5.55 -4.68 -9.78
N GLY A 265 -5.63 -3.39 -9.42
CA GLY A 265 -6.28 -2.34 -10.23
C GLY A 265 -5.40 -1.72 -11.31
N HIS A 266 -4.08 -1.98 -11.32
CA HIS A 266 -3.12 -1.28 -12.16
C HIS A 266 -2.74 -2.05 -13.44
N PHE A 267 -3.55 -3.03 -13.84
CA PHE A 267 -3.34 -3.79 -15.07
C PHE A 267 -4.59 -3.75 -15.95
N HIS A 268 -4.41 -4.11 -17.22
CA HIS A 268 -5.54 -4.23 -18.13
C HIS A 268 -6.55 -5.26 -17.58
N PRO A 269 -7.88 -5.07 -17.74
CA PRO A 269 -8.90 -5.99 -17.19
C PRO A 269 -8.79 -7.45 -17.65
N THR A 270 -8.02 -7.73 -18.71
CA THR A 270 -7.74 -9.09 -19.17
C THR A 270 -6.48 -9.70 -18.57
N GLU A 271 -5.74 -8.95 -17.75
CA GLU A 271 -4.54 -9.42 -17.08
C GLU A 271 -4.86 -9.75 -15.61
N VAL A 272 -4.16 -10.74 -15.07
CA VAL A 272 -4.28 -11.17 -13.67
C VAL A 272 -2.93 -11.06 -12.98
N ILE A 273 -2.92 -10.57 -11.74
CA ILE A 273 -1.67 -10.43 -10.98
C ILE A 273 -1.17 -11.76 -10.43
N SER A 274 -2.05 -12.73 -10.21
CA SER A 274 -1.67 -14.07 -9.75
C SER A 274 -0.61 -14.72 -10.64
N ASP A 275 -0.66 -14.51 -11.96
CA ASP A 275 0.34 -15.02 -12.92
C ASP A 275 1.65 -14.21 -12.89
N LYS A 276 1.62 -12.95 -12.45
CA LYS A 276 2.77 -12.06 -12.44
C LYS A 276 3.69 -12.25 -11.21
N ILE A 277 3.17 -12.76 -10.11
CA ILE A 277 3.89 -12.88 -8.83
C ILE A 277 5.22 -13.62 -9.00
N SER A 278 5.19 -14.83 -9.54
CA SER A 278 6.39 -15.64 -9.72
C SER A 278 7.37 -15.01 -10.70
N SER A 279 6.87 -14.35 -11.75
CA SER A 279 7.69 -13.66 -12.75
C SER A 279 8.48 -12.49 -12.14
N VAL A 280 7.82 -11.66 -11.35
CA VAL A 280 8.44 -10.51 -10.66
C VAL A 280 9.50 -11.00 -9.66
N LEU A 281 9.19 -12.03 -8.88
CA LEU A 281 10.10 -12.61 -7.89
C LEU A 281 11.31 -13.36 -8.48
N CYS A 282 11.37 -13.54 -9.81
CA CYS A 282 12.62 -13.92 -10.50
C CYS A 282 13.64 -12.76 -10.53
N PHE A 283 13.22 -11.52 -10.38
CA PHE A 283 14.06 -10.33 -10.55
C PHE A 283 14.17 -9.47 -9.29
N THR A 284 13.25 -9.63 -8.32
CA THR A 284 13.25 -8.92 -7.04
C THR A 284 13.32 -9.92 -5.89
N GLU A 285 13.89 -9.51 -4.75
CA GLU A 285 13.95 -10.35 -3.55
C GLU A 285 12.61 -10.42 -2.83
N GLU A 286 11.91 -9.30 -2.79
CA GLU A 286 10.62 -9.12 -2.12
C GLU A 286 9.61 -8.47 -3.08
N LEU A 287 8.33 -8.71 -2.83
CA LEU A 287 7.20 -8.20 -3.60
C LEU A 287 6.19 -7.60 -2.63
N MET A 288 5.52 -6.54 -3.03
CA MET A 288 4.35 -6.01 -2.35
C MET A 288 3.11 -6.26 -3.21
N LEU A 289 2.00 -6.62 -2.57
CA LEU A 289 0.71 -6.75 -3.25
C LEU A 289 -0.27 -5.71 -2.70
N HIS A 290 -0.88 -4.96 -3.62
CA HIS A 290 -2.12 -4.24 -3.34
C HIS A 290 -3.28 -5.06 -3.90
N VAL A 291 -4.02 -5.71 -3.00
CA VAL A 291 -5.15 -6.56 -3.38
C VAL A 291 -6.42 -5.73 -3.30
N SER A 292 -6.67 -4.93 -4.33
CA SER A 292 -7.91 -4.18 -4.52
C SER A 292 -8.88 -4.96 -5.41
N ARG A 293 -10.14 -4.52 -5.50
CA ARG A 293 -11.14 -5.07 -6.41
C ARG A 293 -11.51 -4.01 -7.45
N PRO A 294 -10.83 -3.96 -8.59
CA PRO A 294 -11.16 -3.02 -9.65
C PRO A 294 -12.49 -3.41 -10.30
N VAL A 295 -13.39 -2.44 -10.49
CA VAL A 295 -14.65 -2.62 -11.17
C VAL A 295 -14.62 -1.80 -12.46
N ARG A 296 -14.15 -2.41 -13.55
CA ARG A 296 -13.96 -1.84 -14.91
C ARG A 296 -12.81 -0.84 -15.04
N TRP A 297 -12.28 -0.32 -13.95
CA TRP A 297 -11.17 0.63 -13.88
C TRP A 297 -10.54 0.55 -12.47
N ASP A 298 -9.47 1.28 -12.23
CA ASP A 298 -8.82 1.38 -10.92
C ASP A 298 -9.72 2.12 -9.91
N SER A 299 -10.66 1.38 -9.34
CA SER A 299 -11.75 1.93 -8.53
C SER A 299 -11.66 1.63 -7.04
N ASP A 300 -10.59 0.98 -6.62
CA ASP A 300 -10.26 0.68 -5.22
C ASP A 300 -11.41 0.14 -4.35
N HIS A 301 -12.28 -0.69 -4.95
CA HIS A 301 -13.34 -1.32 -4.18
C HIS A 301 -12.77 -2.30 -3.16
N VAL A 302 -13.48 -2.44 -2.04
CA VAL A 302 -13.17 -3.42 -1.02
C VAL A 302 -13.08 -4.82 -1.62
N VAL A 303 -12.03 -5.54 -1.23
CA VAL A 303 -11.75 -6.91 -1.68
C VAL A 303 -12.94 -7.83 -1.36
N ALA A 304 -13.29 -8.67 -2.32
CA ALA A 304 -14.20 -9.79 -2.15
C ALA A 304 -13.44 -11.09 -2.40
N LEU A 305 -13.89 -12.17 -1.81
CA LEU A 305 -13.33 -13.49 -2.10
C LEU A 305 -13.84 -13.95 -3.47
N ASP A 306 -13.13 -13.56 -4.51
CA ASP A 306 -13.36 -13.89 -5.91
C ASP A 306 -12.31 -14.87 -6.45
N ASP A 307 -12.44 -15.23 -7.72
CA ASP A 307 -11.55 -16.20 -8.36
C ASP A 307 -10.10 -15.71 -8.41
N GLU A 308 -9.88 -14.40 -8.63
CA GLU A 308 -8.52 -13.84 -8.70
C GLU A 308 -7.85 -13.81 -7.32
N LEU A 309 -8.56 -13.42 -6.27
CA LEU A 309 -8.03 -13.48 -4.90
C LEU A 309 -7.68 -14.92 -4.51
N CYS A 310 -8.52 -15.89 -4.86
CA CYS A 310 -8.23 -17.31 -4.66
C CYS A 310 -6.98 -17.74 -5.43
N ALA A 311 -6.81 -17.30 -6.68
CA ALA A 311 -5.64 -17.63 -7.51
C ALA A 311 -4.35 -17.00 -6.94
N ILE A 312 -4.37 -15.76 -6.47
CA ILE A 312 -3.26 -15.10 -5.78
C ILE A 312 -2.82 -15.94 -4.57
N MET A 313 -3.76 -16.27 -3.68
CA MET A 313 -3.45 -17.02 -2.47
C MET A 313 -2.95 -18.43 -2.78
N GLN A 314 -3.54 -19.12 -3.76
CA GLN A 314 -3.07 -20.43 -4.19
C GLN A 314 -1.66 -20.39 -4.76
N ASN A 315 -1.33 -19.36 -5.55
CA ASN A 315 0.02 -19.19 -6.09
C ASN A 315 1.02 -19.01 -4.95
N LEU A 316 0.78 -18.07 -4.04
CA LEU A 316 1.66 -17.77 -2.91
C LEU A 316 1.93 -19.00 -2.02
N VAL A 317 0.87 -19.75 -1.69
CA VAL A 317 0.98 -20.92 -0.80
C VAL A 317 1.66 -22.09 -1.50
N ARG A 318 1.24 -22.44 -2.73
CA ARG A 318 1.78 -23.59 -3.46
C ARG A 318 3.24 -23.43 -3.84
N THR A 319 3.66 -22.22 -4.12
CA THR A 319 5.05 -21.93 -4.52
C THR A 319 5.95 -21.59 -3.33
N GLY A 320 5.40 -21.42 -2.12
CA GLY A 320 6.14 -20.99 -0.94
C GLY A 320 6.59 -19.52 -0.98
N LEU A 321 6.02 -18.71 -1.88
CA LEU A 321 6.40 -17.32 -2.08
C LEU A 321 5.77 -16.36 -1.05
N ILE A 322 4.84 -16.84 -0.23
CA ILE A 322 4.17 -16.03 0.80
C ILE A 322 5.13 -15.37 1.79
N ASN A 323 6.34 -15.91 1.97
CA ASN A 323 7.35 -15.32 2.85
C ASN A 323 8.19 -14.22 2.18
N ARG A 324 7.94 -13.94 0.90
CA ARG A 324 8.61 -12.91 0.08
C ARG A 324 7.63 -11.83 -0.41
N THR A 325 6.41 -11.88 0.11
CA THR A 325 5.30 -11.03 -0.31
C THR A 325 4.69 -10.31 0.87
#